data_274946512e01a7cddd0d14e24c8df431
#
_entry.id   274946512e01a7cddd0d14e24c8df431
#
_cell.length_a   1.000
_cell.length_b   1.000
_cell.length_c   1.000
_cell.angle_alpha   90.00
_cell.angle_beta   90.00
_cell.angle_gamma   90.00
#
_symmetry.space_group_name_H-M   'P 1'
#
loop_
_entity.id
_entity.type
_entity.pdbx_description
1 polymer ?
#
loop_
_entity_poly.entity_id
_entity_poly.type
_entity_poly.pdbx_seq_one_letter_code
_entity_poly.pdbx_strand_id
1 'polypeptide(L)'
;MEPGPTMKFTVVFLLLKAFFALVSAQDNIRVTAASNEFAFRLLPHLSSSPEKNIFYSPYSIATALAMTYAGAGSTSLQELHDALGYTAVGLDNANVLGAHAQHNRQLLAPSNSTLKIANAAAVDGKLNILPAYAQALQKGFGAELIKVDFSGAGQEAVNTINSWVNQKTQRKISTLFKEKLSSDTRLVLLDAIYFKGTWHTKFDASKTAKAPFYTDGTQSTNVDTMQGIVKAGYAYSRSLGASLLDMPYNGFDYSMSILLPVDRAGVESVKEKLTLEEFRKLLYNLREATVQVHLPRFKLEEEYKLKKVLPKVGIQKVFDKSQADLSGINGGRDLFVDEVVHKAVVEVNEEGSEAAAVTGVVINTRTIGGPLQFRADHPFLFFIRNTRTGDLLFMGQVNRV
;
A
#
# COMPACT_ATOMS: atom_id res chain seq x y z
N MET A 1 -25.71 -50.89 5.70
CA MET A 1 -26.12 -49.96 6.77
C MET A 1 -26.20 -48.56 6.20
N GLU A 2 -27.41 -47.99 6.04
CA GLU A 2 -27.53 -46.60 5.66
C GLU A 2 -27.12 -45.69 6.84
N PRO A 3 -26.35 -44.60 6.58
CA PRO A 3 -25.96 -43.70 7.64
C PRO A 3 -27.20 -43.00 8.22
N GLY A 4 -27.34 -43.01 9.54
CA GLY A 4 -28.46 -42.43 10.24
C GLY A 4 -28.63 -40.92 9.99
N PRO A 5 -29.82 -40.34 10.20
CA PRO A 5 -30.14 -38.97 9.86
C PRO A 5 -29.19 -37.91 10.50
N THR A 6 -28.66 -38.16 11.67
CA THR A 6 -27.66 -37.30 12.35
C THR A 6 -26.33 -37.26 11.62
N MET A 7 -25.89 -38.38 11.01
CA MET A 7 -24.63 -38.42 10.24
C MET A 7 -24.77 -37.69 8.90
N LYS A 8 -25.94 -37.71 8.26
CA LYS A 8 -26.22 -36.95 7.03
C LYS A 8 -26.23 -35.44 7.31
N PHE A 9 -26.80 -34.99 8.43
CA PHE A 9 -26.78 -33.57 8.83
C PHE A 9 -25.37 -33.06 9.13
N THR A 10 -24.53 -33.82 9.80
CA THR A 10 -23.14 -33.47 10.12
C THR A 10 -22.30 -33.34 8.86
N VAL A 11 -22.45 -34.24 7.90
CA VAL A 11 -21.72 -34.21 6.62
C VAL A 11 -22.14 -32.99 5.77
N VAL A 12 -23.45 -32.69 5.68
CA VAL A 12 -23.95 -31.51 4.97
C VAL A 12 -23.45 -30.23 5.61
N PHE A 13 -23.42 -30.16 6.94
CA PHE A 13 -22.90 -28.97 7.66
C PHE A 13 -21.39 -28.79 7.48
N LEU A 14 -20.61 -29.87 7.43
CA LEU A 14 -19.17 -29.81 7.13
C LEU A 14 -18.91 -29.43 5.68
N LEU A 15 -19.68 -29.93 4.73
CA LEU A 15 -19.58 -29.55 3.32
C LEU A 15 -19.95 -28.06 3.10
N LEU A 16 -21.00 -27.55 3.77
CA LEU A 16 -21.37 -26.16 3.75
C LEU A 16 -20.25 -25.28 4.35
N LYS A 17 -19.68 -25.67 5.49
CA LYS A 17 -18.55 -24.93 6.09
C LYS A 17 -17.33 -24.93 5.17
N ALA A 18 -17.00 -26.04 4.53
CA ALA A 18 -15.90 -26.14 3.57
C ALA A 18 -16.17 -25.28 2.32
N PHE A 19 -17.40 -25.28 1.82
CA PHE A 19 -17.81 -24.43 0.70
C PHE A 19 -17.73 -22.94 1.04
N PHE A 20 -18.26 -22.51 2.20
CA PHE A 20 -18.14 -21.12 2.67
C PHE A 20 -16.68 -20.71 2.90
N ALA A 21 -15.83 -21.61 3.40
CA ALA A 21 -14.40 -21.33 3.57
C ALA A 21 -13.69 -21.17 2.22
N LEU A 22 -14.03 -21.95 1.21
CA LEU A 22 -13.50 -21.85 -0.15
C LEU A 22 -13.94 -20.56 -0.84
N VAL A 23 -15.21 -20.19 -0.76
CA VAL A 23 -15.74 -18.94 -1.32
C VAL A 23 -15.07 -17.75 -0.65
N SER A 24 -14.98 -17.74 0.67
CA SER A 24 -14.34 -16.68 1.44
C SER A 24 -12.85 -16.56 1.12
N ALA A 25 -12.12 -17.66 0.92
CA ALA A 25 -10.73 -17.63 0.49
C ALA A 25 -10.57 -17.04 -0.92
N GLN A 26 -11.54 -17.26 -1.81
CA GLN A 26 -11.55 -16.69 -3.14
C GLN A 26 -11.83 -15.18 -3.13
N ASP A 27 -12.74 -14.71 -2.30
CA ASP A 27 -13.09 -13.29 -2.18
C ASP A 27 -11.92 -12.45 -1.62
N ASN A 28 -11.13 -13.02 -0.73
CA ASN A 28 -9.91 -12.43 -0.22
C ASN A 28 -8.85 -12.19 -1.34
N ILE A 29 -8.65 -13.17 -2.23
CA ILE A 29 -7.76 -13.02 -3.39
C ILE A 29 -8.28 -11.93 -4.34
N ARG A 30 -9.61 -11.79 -4.47
CA ARG A 30 -10.24 -10.74 -5.27
C ARG A 30 -9.96 -9.33 -4.71
N VAL A 31 -9.98 -9.15 -3.39
CA VAL A 31 -9.60 -7.87 -2.75
C VAL A 31 -8.15 -7.50 -3.09
N THR A 32 -7.20 -8.43 -2.94
CA THR A 32 -5.79 -8.21 -3.34
C THR A 32 -5.68 -7.86 -4.83
N ALA A 33 -6.38 -8.59 -5.71
CA ALA A 33 -6.33 -8.34 -7.14
C ALA A 33 -6.87 -6.94 -7.50
N ALA A 34 -8.01 -6.55 -6.91
CA ALA A 34 -8.63 -5.25 -7.09
C ALA A 34 -7.73 -4.11 -6.58
N SER A 35 -7.20 -4.25 -5.37
CA SER A 35 -6.28 -3.28 -4.77
C SER A 35 -5.01 -3.09 -5.59
N ASN A 36 -4.43 -4.18 -6.09
CA ASN A 36 -3.24 -4.11 -6.93
C ASN A 36 -3.52 -3.45 -8.28
N GLU A 37 -4.67 -3.73 -8.91
CA GLU A 37 -5.06 -3.05 -10.16
C GLU A 37 -5.28 -1.55 -9.93
N PHE A 38 -5.96 -1.19 -8.86
CA PHE A 38 -6.13 0.20 -8.43
C PHE A 38 -4.78 0.90 -8.22
N ALA A 39 -3.78 0.20 -7.66
CA ALA A 39 -2.43 0.72 -7.45
C ALA A 39 -1.78 1.24 -8.74
N PHE A 40 -1.80 0.43 -9.80
CA PHE A 40 -1.19 0.83 -11.09
C PHE A 40 -1.99 1.92 -11.81
N ARG A 41 -3.32 1.96 -11.65
CA ARG A 41 -4.14 3.06 -12.19
C ARG A 41 -3.90 4.38 -11.48
N LEU A 42 -3.56 4.35 -10.18
CA LEU A 42 -3.33 5.54 -9.38
C LEU A 42 -1.94 6.14 -9.64
N LEU A 43 -0.91 5.31 -9.85
CA LEU A 43 0.49 5.71 -9.98
C LEU A 43 0.75 6.89 -10.92
N PRO A 44 0.20 6.93 -12.15
CA PRO A 44 0.46 8.04 -13.10
C PRO A 44 -0.07 9.40 -12.63
N HIS A 45 -0.98 9.42 -11.65
CA HIS A 45 -1.69 10.63 -11.21
C HIS A 45 -1.13 11.24 -9.94
N LEU A 46 -0.14 10.61 -9.29
CA LEU A 46 0.40 11.06 -7.99
C LEU A 46 1.55 12.06 -8.10
N SER A 47 2.26 12.11 -9.22
CA SER A 47 3.33 13.09 -9.41
C SER A 47 2.83 14.32 -10.15
N SER A 48 3.26 15.50 -9.67
CA SER A 48 3.06 16.79 -10.33
C SER A 48 4.33 17.31 -11.04
N SER A 49 5.48 16.62 -10.88
CA SER A 49 6.77 17.00 -11.46
C SER A 49 7.65 15.77 -11.59
N PRO A 50 8.39 15.62 -12.72
CA PRO A 50 9.34 14.51 -12.92
C PRO A 50 10.46 14.46 -11.86
N GLU A 51 10.73 15.59 -11.20
CA GLU A 51 11.79 15.68 -10.19
C GLU A 51 11.38 15.23 -8.80
N LYS A 52 10.06 15.11 -8.53
CA LYS A 52 9.56 14.69 -7.21
C LYS A 52 9.54 13.18 -7.11
N ASN A 53 9.96 12.69 -5.96
CA ASN A 53 9.75 11.30 -5.59
C ASN A 53 8.25 11.00 -5.46
N ILE A 54 7.88 9.75 -5.69
CA ILE A 54 6.54 9.23 -5.42
C ILE A 54 6.69 8.16 -4.35
N PHE A 55 5.83 8.20 -3.34
CA PHE A 55 5.77 7.11 -2.37
C PHE A 55 4.37 7.07 -1.73
N TYR A 56 3.69 5.97 -1.88
CA TYR A 56 2.33 5.79 -1.35
C TYR A 56 2.05 4.33 -1.05
N SER A 57 0.98 4.10 -0.27
CA SER A 57 0.44 2.76 -0.04
C SER A 57 -0.89 2.60 -0.78
N PRO A 58 -0.91 1.87 -1.89
CA PRO A 58 -2.15 1.60 -2.61
C PRO A 58 -3.14 0.79 -1.77
N TYR A 59 -2.65 -0.18 -0.99
CA TYR A 59 -3.45 -0.96 -0.07
C TYR A 59 -4.22 -0.07 0.92
N SER A 60 -3.52 0.87 1.54
CA SER A 60 -4.10 1.77 2.53
C SER A 60 -5.12 2.72 1.92
N ILE A 61 -4.82 3.32 0.75
CA ILE A 61 -5.76 4.20 0.05
C ILE A 61 -7.02 3.43 -0.37
N ALA A 62 -6.87 2.22 -0.92
CA ALA A 62 -7.99 1.37 -1.29
C ALA A 62 -8.85 1.00 -0.06
N THR A 63 -8.21 0.75 1.09
CA THR A 63 -8.91 0.46 2.36
C THR A 63 -9.70 1.68 2.86
N ALA A 64 -9.12 2.89 2.84
CA ALA A 64 -9.82 4.12 3.21
C ALA A 64 -11.05 4.38 2.33
N LEU A 65 -10.93 4.12 1.02
CA LEU A 65 -12.06 4.23 0.08
C LEU A 65 -13.10 3.12 0.31
N ALA A 66 -12.69 1.91 0.66
CA ALA A 66 -13.60 0.82 1.03
C ALA A 66 -14.36 1.11 2.33
N MET A 67 -13.80 1.90 3.25
CA MET A 67 -14.53 2.43 4.42
C MET A 67 -15.65 3.37 3.99
N THR A 68 -15.41 4.24 2.98
CA THR A 68 -16.47 5.09 2.41
C THR A 68 -17.52 4.25 1.70
N TYR A 69 -17.09 3.24 0.93
CA TYR A 69 -17.97 2.29 0.27
C TYR A 69 -18.94 1.62 1.24
N ALA A 70 -18.49 1.24 2.44
CA ALA A 70 -19.34 0.63 3.47
C ALA A 70 -20.49 1.52 3.96
N GLY A 71 -20.37 2.84 3.77
CA GLY A 71 -21.41 3.81 4.10
C GLY A 71 -22.07 4.45 2.90
N ALA A 72 -21.68 4.10 1.68
CA ALA A 72 -22.20 4.65 0.45
C ALA A 72 -23.54 3.98 0.05
N GLY A 73 -24.37 4.75 -0.64
CA GLY A 73 -25.62 4.29 -1.24
C GLY A 73 -25.72 4.63 -2.73
N SER A 74 -26.71 4.09 -3.39
CA SER A 74 -27.08 4.42 -4.77
C SER A 74 -25.90 4.48 -5.75
N THR A 75 -25.79 5.59 -6.48
CA THR A 75 -24.75 5.79 -7.51
C THR A 75 -23.37 6.01 -6.93
N SER A 76 -23.23 6.48 -5.69
CA SER A 76 -21.93 6.59 -5.00
C SER A 76 -21.35 5.23 -4.67
N LEU A 77 -22.19 4.29 -4.24
CA LEU A 77 -21.80 2.89 -4.01
C LEU A 77 -21.26 2.25 -5.30
N GLN A 78 -22.03 2.39 -6.41
CA GLN A 78 -21.65 1.79 -7.69
C GLN A 78 -20.33 2.40 -8.23
N GLU A 79 -20.18 3.73 -8.16
CA GLU A 79 -18.96 4.40 -8.58
C GLU A 79 -17.73 3.89 -7.82
N LEU A 80 -17.84 3.78 -6.49
CA LEU A 80 -16.76 3.22 -5.68
C LEU A 80 -16.49 1.75 -5.97
N HIS A 81 -17.55 0.95 -6.20
CA HIS A 81 -17.43 -0.47 -6.55
C HIS A 81 -16.64 -0.69 -7.83
N ASP A 82 -16.94 0.09 -8.87
CA ASP A 82 -16.27 0.02 -10.16
C ASP A 82 -14.85 0.57 -10.07
N ALA A 83 -14.68 1.72 -9.44
CA ALA A 83 -13.38 2.39 -9.33
C ALA A 83 -12.40 1.64 -8.44
N LEU A 84 -12.84 0.93 -7.40
CA LEU A 84 -12.01 0.04 -6.60
C LEU A 84 -11.72 -1.30 -7.29
N GLY A 85 -12.34 -1.55 -8.46
CA GLY A 85 -12.08 -2.74 -9.24
C GLY A 85 -12.86 -3.99 -8.82
N TYR A 86 -13.85 -3.86 -7.91
CA TYR A 86 -14.61 -5.01 -7.43
C TYR A 86 -15.43 -5.66 -8.54
N THR A 87 -16.03 -4.87 -9.43
CA THR A 87 -16.72 -5.36 -10.64
C THR A 87 -15.78 -6.21 -11.50
N ALA A 88 -14.57 -5.72 -11.75
CA ALA A 88 -13.61 -6.39 -12.65
C ALA A 88 -13.15 -7.76 -12.11
N VAL A 89 -13.12 -7.92 -10.78
CA VAL A 89 -12.74 -9.19 -10.14
C VAL A 89 -13.94 -10.06 -9.75
N GLY A 90 -15.16 -9.62 -10.03
CA GLY A 90 -16.41 -10.33 -9.71
C GLY A 90 -16.66 -10.44 -8.21
N LEU A 91 -16.33 -9.40 -7.44
CA LEU A 91 -16.62 -9.34 -6.00
C LEU A 91 -17.94 -8.61 -5.80
N ASP A 92 -18.96 -9.34 -5.36
CA ASP A 92 -20.30 -8.79 -5.15
C ASP A 92 -20.38 -7.85 -3.95
N ASN A 93 -21.25 -6.85 -4.02
CA ASN A 93 -21.49 -5.86 -2.95
C ASN A 93 -21.69 -6.50 -1.56
N ALA A 94 -22.44 -7.60 -1.49
CA ALA A 94 -22.73 -8.30 -0.23
C ALA A 94 -21.48 -8.90 0.42
N ASN A 95 -20.44 -9.21 -0.38
CA ASN A 95 -19.24 -9.91 0.08
C ASN A 95 -18.08 -8.97 0.38
N VAL A 96 -18.07 -7.72 -0.11
CA VAL A 96 -16.94 -6.77 0.02
C VAL A 96 -16.48 -6.63 1.47
N LEU A 97 -17.39 -6.39 2.41
CA LEU A 97 -17.04 -6.17 3.81
C LEU A 97 -16.42 -7.41 4.47
N GLY A 98 -16.99 -8.58 4.20
CA GLY A 98 -16.48 -9.86 4.69
C GLY A 98 -15.11 -10.20 4.10
N ALA A 99 -14.92 -9.94 2.82
CA ALA A 99 -13.67 -10.11 2.11
C ALA A 99 -12.56 -9.23 2.69
N HIS A 100 -12.83 -7.94 2.92
CA HIS A 100 -11.88 -7.03 3.59
C HIS A 100 -11.53 -7.47 5.01
N ALA A 101 -12.53 -7.88 5.80
CA ALA A 101 -12.28 -8.36 7.17
C ALA A 101 -11.38 -9.59 7.20
N GLN A 102 -11.54 -10.50 6.26
CA GLN A 102 -10.68 -11.68 6.13
C GLN A 102 -9.29 -11.32 5.61
N HIS A 103 -9.23 -10.48 4.59
CA HIS A 103 -7.99 -9.99 4.01
C HIS A 103 -7.11 -9.31 5.08
N ASN A 104 -7.68 -8.39 5.88
CA ASN A 104 -6.99 -7.72 6.97
C ASN A 104 -6.43 -8.70 8.01
N ARG A 105 -7.19 -9.74 8.38
CA ARG A 105 -6.69 -10.78 9.30
C ARG A 105 -5.48 -11.52 8.76
N GLN A 106 -5.45 -11.81 7.47
CA GLN A 106 -4.32 -12.51 6.82
C GLN A 106 -3.11 -11.60 6.70
N LEU A 107 -3.31 -10.34 6.29
CA LEU A 107 -2.25 -9.37 6.12
C LEU A 107 -1.57 -9.01 7.45
N LEU A 108 -2.35 -8.86 8.51
CA LEU A 108 -1.86 -8.52 9.85
C LEU A 108 -1.48 -9.74 10.70
N ALA A 109 -1.45 -10.94 10.11
CA ALA A 109 -0.96 -12.13 10.78
C ALA A 109 0.51 -11.93 11.23
N PRO A 110 0.93 -12.53 12.34
CA PRO A 110 2.28 -12.38 12.87
C PRO A 110 3.36 -12.66 11.82
N SER A 111 4.36 -11.80 11.76
CA SER A 111 5.51 -11.89 10.85
C SER A 111 6.77 -11.33 11.52
N ASN A 112 7.93 -11.58 10.91
CA ASN A 112 9.22 -11.01 11.39
C ASN A 112 9.41 -9.53 11.01
N SER A 113 8.49 -8.96 10.23
CA SER A 113 8.46 -7.54 9.89
C SER A 113 7.36 -6.83 10.66
N THR A 114 7.53 -5.54 10.89
CA THR A 114 6.51 -4.70 11.54
C THR A 114 5.73 -3.93 10.48
N LEU A 115 4.44 -4.24 10.37
CA LEU A 115 3.49 -3.47 9.56
C LEU A 115 2.51 -2.79 10.52
N LYS A 116 2.43 -1.46 10.47
CA LYS A 116 1.46 -0.66 11.23
C LYS A 116 0.58 0.09 10.25
N ILE A 117 -0.70 -0.12 10.38
CA ILE A 117 -1.73 0.50 9.57
C ILE A 117 -2.66 1.24 10.53
N ALA A 118 -2.91 2.51 10.24
CA ALA A 118 -3.78 3.37 11.02
C ALA A 118 -4.84 3.97 10.08
N ASN A 119 -6.03 3.38 10.11
CA ASN A 119 -7.19 3.81 9.35
C ASN A 119 -8.23 4.39 10.27
N ALA A 120 -8.78 5.55 9.95
CA ALA A 120 -9.91 6.14 10.66
C ALA A 120 -10.80 6.99 9.76
N ALA A 121 -12.05 7.14 10.20
CA ALA A 121 -12.94 8.19 9.74
C ALA A 121 -13.06 9.26 10.82
N ALA A 122 -12.54 10.47 10.57
CA ALA A 122 -12.78 11.63 11.43
C ALA A 122 -14.08 12.31 11.02
N VAL A 123 -15.03 12.38 11.94
CA VAL A 123 -16.38 12.92 11.70
C VAL A 123 -16.71 14.05 12.65
N ASP A 124 -17.54 15.00 12.20
CA ASP A 124 -18.06 16.04 13.08
C ASP A 124 -18.83 15.42 14.25
N GLY A 125 -18.52 15.86 15.46
CA GLY A 125 -19.11 15.31 16.70
C GLY A 125 -20.63 15.43 16.79
N LYS A 126 -21.24 16.34 16.00
CA LYS A 126 -22.68 16.55 15.93
C LYS A 126 -23.38 15.53 15.04
N LEU A 127 -22.63 14.78 14.22
CA LEU A 127 -23.22 13.75 13.34
C LEU A 127 -23.68 12.53 14.14
N ASN A 128 -24.91 12.11 13.87
CA ASN A 128 -25.42 10.84 14.38
C ASN A 128 -24.97 9.70 13.48
N ILE A 129 -23.92 9.02 13.88
CA ILE A 129 -23.35 7.90 13.10
C ILE A 129 -24.15 6.63 13.39
N LEU A 130 -24.58 5.95 12.33
CA LEU A 130 -25.32 4.70 12.43
C LEU A 130 -24.45 3.60 13.07
N PRO A 131 -24.97 2.84 14.04
CA PRO A 131 -24.22 1.76 14.69
C PRO A 131 -23.69 0.70 13.70
N ALA A 132 -24.44 0.44 12.62
CA ALA A 132 -24.04 -0.49 11.57
C ALA A 132 -22.76 -0.03 10.86
N TYR A 133 -22.61 1.26 10.57
CA TYR A 133 -21.41 1.82 9.96
C TYR A 133 -20.21 1.75 10.90
N ALA A 134 -20.37 2.17 12.16
CA ALA A 134 -19.29 2.07 13.15
C ALA A 134 -18.80 0.63 13.32
N GLN A 135 -19.73 -0.35 13.32
CA GLN A 135 -19.39 -1.77 13.37
C GLN A 135 -18.67 -2.24 12.10
N ALA A 136 -19.08 -1.76 10.91
CA ALA A 136 -18.44 -2.07 9.64
C ALA A 136 -16.98 -1.57 9.61
N LEU A 137 -16.72 -0.35 10.09
CA LEU A 137 -15.37 0.19 10.23
C LEU A 137 -14.49 -0.71 11.09
N GLN A 138 -14.96 -1.05 12.29
CA GLN A 138 -14.18 -1.84 13.24
C GLN A 138 -13.97 -3.26 12.75
N LYS A 139 -15.03 -3.98 12.35
CA LYS A 139 -14.96 -5.40 11.99
C LYS A 139 -14.39 -5.65 10.60
N GLY A 140 -14.72 -4.77 9.63
CA GLY A 140 -14.29 -4.90 8.24
C GLY A 140 -12.87 -4.43 8.02
N PHE A 141 -12.51 -3.31 8.62
CA PHE A 141 -11.24 -2.62 8.29
C PHE A 141 -10.29 -2.45 9.47
N GLY A 142 -10.69 -2.80 10.70
CA GLY A 142 -9.92 -2.49 11.90
C GLY A 142 -9.74 -0.99 12.12
N ALA A 143 -10.65 -0.19 11.54
CA ALA A 143 -10.57 1.26 11.52
C ALA A 143 -11.32 1.88 12.70
N GLU A 144 -10.90 3.09 13.07
CA GLU A 144 -11.47 3.85 14.16
C GLU A 144 -12.41 4.97 13.66
N LEU A 145 -13.42 5.30 14.47
CA LEU A 145 -14.25 6.46 14.29
C LEU A 145 -13.82 7.53 15.28
N ILE A 146 -13.32 8.66 14.78
CA ILE A 146 -12.81 9.77 15.59
C ILE A 146 -13.82 10.92 15.50
N LYS A 147 -14.47 11.26 16.63
CA LYS A 147 -15.38 12.41 16.71
C LYS A 147 -14.60 13.65 17.11
N VAL A 148 -14.69 14.72 16.30
CA VAL A 148 -14.02 16.00 16.51
C VAL A 148 -14.99 17.17 16.22
N ASP A 149 -14.70 18.34 16.75
CA ASP A 149 -15.43 19.57 16.40
C ASP A 149 -14.65 20.36 15.34
N PHE A 150 -15.06 20.21 14.09
CA PHE A 150 -14.46 20.99 13.00
C PHE A 150 -14.95 22.45 12.99
N SER A 151 -16.18 22.71 13.44
CA SER A 151 -16.82 24.01 13.33
C SER A 151 -16.38 25.01 14.39
N GLY A 152 -16.22 24.57 15.63
CA GLY A 152 -15.87 25.44 16.75
C GLY A 152 -14.40 25.38 17.15
N ALA A 153 -13.78 24.21 17.02
CA ALA A 153 -12.44 23.93 17.53
C ALA A 153 -11.54 23.28 16.46
N GLY A 154 -11.50 23.86 15.25
CA GLY A 154 -10.77 23.28 14.11
C GLY A 154 -9.28 23.00 14.35
N GLN A 155 -8.59 23.79 15.18
CA GLN A 155 -7.21 23.51 15.56
C GLN A 155 -7.10 22.33 16.53
N GLU A 156 -8.04 22.22 17.47
CA GLU A 156 -8.08 21.10 18.41
C GLU A 156 -8.45 19.79 17.69
N ALA A 157 -9.32 19.85 16.69
CA ALA A 157 -9.61 18.73 15.81
C ALA A 157 -8.33 18.22 15.11
N VAL A 158 -7.53 19.13 14.56
CA VAL A 158 -6.23 18.80 13.94
C VAL A 158 -5.27 18.19 14.95
N ASN A 159 -5.17 18.76 16.15
CA ASN A 159 -4.31 18.24 17.21
C ASN A 159 -4.71 16.83 17.65
N THR A 160 -6.01 16.56 17.75
CA THR A 160 -6.57 15.24 18.07
C THR A 160 -6.20 14.22 16.99
N ILE A 161 -6.39 14.55 15.71
CA ILE A 161 -6.04 13.69 14.59
C ILE A 161 -4.54 13.43 14.54
N ASN A 162 -3.70 14.47 14.69
CA ASN A 162 -2.25 14.34 14.69
C ASN A 162 -1.75 13.49 15.87
N SER A 163 -2.33 13.65 17.05
CA SER A 163 -1.99 12.84 18.22
C SER A 163 -2.35 11.37 18.00
N TRP A 164 -3.51 11.11 17.38
CA TRP A 164 -3.95 9.77 17.05
C TRP A 164 -2.98 9.09 16.06
N VAL A 165 -2.64 9.75 14.95
CA VAL A 165 -1.72 9.14 13.97
C VAL A 165 -0.32 8.90 14.55
N ASN A 166 0.17 9.85 15.34
CA ASN A 166 1.47 9.73 16.03
C ASN A 166 1.51 8.48 16.92
N GLN A 167 0.46 8.26 17.71
CA GLN A 167 0.34 7.09 18.56
C GLN A 167 0.25 5.79 17.75
N LYS A 168 -0.61 5.74 16.73
CA LYS A 168 -0.86 4.53 15.91
C LYS A 168 0.35 4.12 15.09
N THR A 169 1.14 5.07 14.62
CA THR A 169 2.35 4.83 13.85
C THR A 169 3.62 4.74 14.69
N GLN A 170 3.49 4.59 16.02
CA GLN A 170 4.64 4.51 16.94
C GLN A 170 5.60 5.71 16.78
N ARG A 171 5.05 6.92 16.65
CA ARG A 171 5.77 8.20 16.48
C ARG A 171 6.54 8.35 15.16
N LYS A 172 6.27 7.48 14.17
CA LYS A 172 6.92 7.57 12.86
C LYS A 172 6.25 8.61 11.95
N ILE A 173 4.96 8.83 12.13
CA ILE A 173 4.20 9.88 11.47
C ILE A 173 3.64 10.81 12.55
N SER A 174 4.24 11.98 12.69
CA SER A 174 3.87 12.94 13.75
C SER A 174 2.67 13.81 13.40
N THR A 175 2.43 14.05 12.09
CA THR A 175 1.40 14.99 11.62
C THR A 175 0.78 14.51 10.32
N LEU A 176 -0.56 14.58 10.23
CA LEU A 176 -1.33 14.46 8.97
C LEU A 176 -1.79 15.83 8.48
N PHE A 177 -2.04 16.77 9.38
CA PHE A 177 -2.47 18.12 9.02
C PHE A 177 -1.57 19.16 9.65
N LYS A 178 -1.09 20.11 8.85
CA LYS A 178 -0.29 21.27 9.30
C LYS A 178 -1.17 22.49 9.60
N GLU A 179 -2.34 22.54 8.99
CA GLU A 179 -3.27 23.66 9.07
C GLU A 179 -4.65 23.17 9.50
N LYS A 180 -5.43 24.06 10.08
CA LYS A 180 -6.82 23.77 10.45
C LYS A 180 -7.66 23.41 9.22
N LEU A 181 -8.57 22.46 9.38
CA LEU A 181 -9.58 22.12 8.38
C LEU A 181 -10.70 23.17 8.35
N SER A 182 -11.46 23.19 7.25
CA SER A 182 -12.61 24.08 7.12
C SER A 182 -13.65 23.80 8.21
N SER A 183 -14.33 24.84 8.68
CA SER A 183 -15.49 24.73 9.59
C SER A 183 -16.67 23.96 8.98
N ASP A 184 -16.70 23.85 7.66
CA ASP A 184 -17.72 23.09 6.92
C ASP A 184 -17.38 21.61 6.78
N THR A 185 -16.18 21.21 7.20
CA THR A 185 -15.77 19.80 7.18
C THR A 185 -16.69 18.94 8.03
N ARG A 186 -17.12 17.80 7.48
CA ARG A 186 -17.98 16.83 8.17
C ARG A 186 -17.39 15.44 8.25
N LEU A 187 -16.60 15.05 7.23
CA LEU A 187 -15.98 13.73 7.12
C LEU A 187 -14.63 13.84 6.44
N VAL A 188 -13.60 13.32 7.09
CA VAL A 188 -12.26 13.14 6.53
C VAL A 188 -11.81 11.70 6.72
N LEU A 189 -11.34 11.08 5.67
CA LEU A 189 -10.72 9.77 5.75
C LEU A 189 -9.23 9.93 6.03
N LEU A 190 -8.77 9.21 7.03
CA LEU A 190 -7.40 9.23 7.52
C LEU A 190 -6.76 7.87 7.28
N ASP A 191 -5.62 7.91 6.62
CA ASP A 191 -4.82 6.73 6.36
C ASP A 191 -3.35 7.03 6.58
N ALA A 192 -2.73 6.24 7.43
CA ALA A 192 -1.31 6.32 7.71
C ALA A 192 -0.73 4.92 7.84
N ILE A 193 0.36 4.68 7.15
CA ILE A 193 1.00 3.38 7.12
C ILE A 193 2.51 3.49 7.30
N TYR A 194 3.04 2.55 8.06
CA TYR A 194 4.45 2.42 8.35
C TYR A 194 4.88 0.97 8.25
N PHE A 195 6.00 0.74 7.58
CA PHE A 195 6.61 -0.58 7.46
C PHE A 195 8.05 -0.57 7.95
N LYS A 196 8.39 -1.62 8.72
CA LYS A 196 9.75 -1.92 9.15
C LYS A 196 10.08 -3.37 8.82
N GLY A 197 11.04 -3.59 7.95
CA GLY A 197 11.54 -4.90 7.59
C GLY A 197 13.07 -4.91 7.64
N THR A 198 13.66 -5.96 8.21
CA THR A 198 15.10 -6.20 8.15
C THR A 198 15.41 -7.05 6.92
N TRP A 199 16.44 -6.70 6.13
CA TRP A 199 16.84 -7.52 4.98
C TRP A 199 17.16 -8.96 5.40
N HIS A 200 16.78 -9.92 4.59
CA HIS A 200 17.24 -11.30 4.77
C HIS A 200 18.77 -11.38 4.67
N THR A 201 19.36 -10.71 3.70
CA THR A 201 20.81 -10.50 3.59
C THR A 201 21.08 -9.00 3.76
N LYS A 202 21.62 -8.61 4.91
CA LYS A 202 21.95 -7.21 5.23
C LYS A 202 23.16 -6.72 4.44
N PHE A 203 23.22 -5.40 4.25
CA PHE A 203 24.43 -4.75 3.76
C PHE A 203 25.41 -4.48 4.91
N ASP A 204 26.70 -4.51 4.60
CA ASP A 204 27.75 -4.12 5.52
C ASP A 204 27.90 -2.57 5.49
N ALA A 205 27.60 -1.93 6.60
CA ALA A 205 27.66 -0.46 6.70
C ALA A 205 29.05 0.10 6.40
N SER A 206 30.13 -0.68 6.65
CA SER A 206 31.51 -0.26 6.33
C SER A 206 31.79 -0.17 4.82
N LYS A 207 30.92 -0.79 4.00
CA LYS A 207 31.01 -0.77 2.53
C LYS A 207 30.10 0.28 1.89
N THR A 208 29.30 0.99 2.68
CA THR A 208 28.54 2.15 2.17
C THR A 208 29.49 3.28 1.85
N ALA A 209 29.44 3.77 0.63
CA ALA A 209 30.32 4.82 0.15
C ALA A 209 29.56 5.82 -0.73
N LYS A 210 30.11 7.04 -0.85
CA LYS A 210 29.59 8.02 -1.78
C LYS A 210 29.75 7.53 -3.22
N ALA A 211 28.65 7.52 -3.97
CA ALA A 211 28.63 7.15 -5.38
C ALA A 211 27.69 8.09 -6.16
N PRO A 212 27.90 8.29 -7.46
CA PRO A 212 27.05 9.15 -8.25
C PRO A 212 25.64 8.56 -8.43
N PHE A 213 24.62 9.42 -8.28
CA PHE A 213 23.23 9.14 -8.64
C PHE A 213 22.79 10.18 -9.68
N TYR A 214 22.33 9.74 -10.84
CA TYR A 214 22.02 10.55 -12.01
C TYR A 214 20.52 10.86 -12.06
N THR A 215 20.12 12.07 -11.66
CA THR A 215 18.70 12.44 -11.55
C THR A 215 17.98 12.62 -12.89
N ASP A 216 18.72 13.04 -13.92
CA ASP A 216 18.19 13.33 -15.28
C ASP A 216 18.93 12.55 -16.39
N GLY A 217 19.70 11.54 -16.03
CA GLY A 217 20.53 10.74 -16.93
C GLY A 217 21.91 11.33 -17.19
N THR A 218 22.16 12.63 -16.94
CA THR A 218 23.41 13.32 -17.22
C THR A 218 24.06 13.93 -15.99
N GLN A 219 23.29 14.65 -15.19
CA GLN A 219 23.78 15.27 -13.95
C GLN A 219 23.75 14.30 -12.80
N SER A 220 24.81 14.25 -12.01
CA SER A 220 24.88 13.36 -10.87
C SER A 220 25.17 14.09 -9.57
N THR A 221 24.63 13.56 -8.48
CA THR A 221 24.95 13.93 -7.10
C THR A 221 25.51 12.74 -6.37
N ASN A 222 26.56 12.92 -5.58
CA ASN A 222 27.12 11.87 -4.76
C ASN A 222 26.24 11.57 -3.56
N VAL A 223 25.72 10.34 -3.47
CA VAL A 223 24.82 9.85 -2.41
C VAL A 223 25.44 8.66 -1.69
N ASP A 224 25.02 8.44 -0.44
CA ASP A 224 25.42 7.25 0.30
C ASP A 224 24.82 6.00 -0.34
N THR A 225 25.68 5.16 -0.93
CA THR A 225 25.29 3.97 -1.66
C THR A 225 25.78 2.71 -0.94
N MET A 226 24.84 1.88 -0.52
CA MET A 226 25.09 0.57 0.07
C MET A 226 25.60 -0.38 -1.00
N GLN A 227 26.58 -1.21 -0.64
CA GLN A 227 27.17 -2.18 -1.55
C GLN A 227 27.23 -3.55 -0.90
N GLY A 228 26.83 -4.58 -1.63
CA GLY A 228 26.85 -5.95 -1.12
C GLY A 228 26.56 -7.01 -2.17
N ILE A 229 26.97 -8.23 -1.88
CA ILE A 229 26.58 -9.40 -2.66
C ILE A 229 25.42 -10.07 -1.94
N VAL A 230 24.27 -10.16 -2.61
CA VAL A 230 23.05 -10.73 -2.05
C VAL A 230 22.54 -11.87 -2.93
N LYS A 231 21.81 -12.81 -2.32
CA LYS A 231 20.93 -13.73 -3.04
C LYS A 231 19.56 -13.08 -3.17
N ALA A 232 19.11 -12.89 -4.40
CA ALA A 232 17.88 -12.19 -4.71
C ALA A 232 17.20 -12.78 -5.94
N GLY A 233 15.90 -12.53 -6.11
CA GLY A 233 15.22 -12.79 -7.35
C GLY A 233 15.65 -11.75 -8.41
N TYR A 234 15.94 -12.20 -9.62
CA TYR A 234 16.26 -11.30 -10.74
C TYR A 234 15.45 -11.68 -11.97
N ALA A 235 14.92 -10.68 -12.65
CA ALA A 235 14.26 -10.82 -13.95
C ALA A 235 14.54 -9.62 -14.84
N TYR A 236 14.48 -9.82 -16.16
CA TYR A 236 14.58 -8.74 -17.15
C TYR A 236 13.34 -8.72 -18.04
N SER A 237 12.75 -7.55 -18.23
CA SER A 237 11.65 -7.32 -19.18
C SER A 237 12.15 -6.58 -20.40
N ARG A 238 12.09 -7.24 -21.56
CA ARG A 238 12.42 -6.59 -22.83
C ARG A 238 11.38 -5.54 -23.22
N SER A 239 10.08 -5.77 -22.92
CA SER A 239 8.99 -4.83 -23.25
C SER A 239 9.13 -3.52 -22.47
N LEU A 240 9.55 -3.60 -21.20
CA LEU A 240 9.78 -2.42 -20.36
C LEU A 240 11.18 -1.84 -20.53
N GLY A 241 12.15 -2.59 -21.04
CA GLY A 241 13.56 -2.19 -21.03
C GLY A 241 14.10 -2.00 -19.62
N ALA A 242 13.71 -2.88 -18.68
CA ALA A 242 14.02 -2.74 -17.27
C ALA A 242 14.32 -4.08 -16.60
N SER A 243 15.15 -4.06 -15.56
CA SER A 243 15.48 -5.21 -14.71
C SER A 243 14.75 -5.11 -13.38
N LEU A 244 14.19 -6.22 -12.88
CA LEU A 244 13.61 -6.35 -11.56
C LEU A 244 14.56 -7.10 -10.65
N LEU A 245 14.91 -6.49 -9.51
CA LEU A 245 15.60 -7.13 -8.39
C LEU A 245 14.58 -7.28 -7.25
N ASP A 246 14.38 -8.51 -6.78
CA ASP A 246 13.46 -8.79 -5.67
C ASP A 246 14.26 -9.25 -4.44
N MET A 247 14.36 -8.35 -3.46
CA MET A 247 15.12 -8.58 -2.23
C MET A 247 14.18 -8.95 -1.09
N PRO A 248 14.28 -10.16 -0.52
CA PRO A 248 13.42 -10.57 0.59
C PRO A 248 13.83 -9.87 1.89
N TYR A 249 12.83 -9.58 2.72
CA TYR A 249 13.02 -9.27 4.12
C TYR A 249 13.13 -10.55 4.96
N ASN A 250 13.65 -10.43 6.18
CA ASN A 250 13.77 -11.55 7.09
C ASN A 250 12.41 -12.20 7.37
N GLY A 251 12.38 -13.54 7.30
CA GLY A 251 11.14 -14.32 7.40
C GLY A 251 10.43 -14.55 6.07
N PHE A 252 10.85 -13.90 4.98
CA PHE A 252 10.31 -14.07 3.62
C PHE A 252 8.83 -13.72 3.42
N ASP A 253 8.16 -13.17 4.44
CA ASP A 253 6.77 -12.73 4.33
C ASP A 253 6.61 -11.46 3.48
N TYR A 254 7.70 -10.70 3.33
CA TYR A 254 7.74 -9.46 2.55
C TYR A 254 9.00 -9.41 1.69
N SER A 255 8.91 -8.68 0.58
CA SER A 255 10.06 -8.35 -0.27
C SER A 255 9.97 -6.92 -0.77
N MET A 256 11.14 -6.33 -1.10
CA MET A 256 11.24 -5.12 -1.90
C MET A 256 11.66 -5.51 -3.31
N SER A 257 10.81 -5.21 -4.27
CA SER A 257 11.09 -5.38 -5.69
C SER A 257 11.51 -4.03 -6.26
N ILE A 258 12.71 -3.92 -6.83
CA ILE A 258 13.26 -2.68 -7.44
C ILE A 258 13.27 -2.87 -8.95
N LEU A 259 12.53 -2.02 -9.67
CA LEU A 259 12.46 -2.02 -11.13
C LEU A 259 13.31 -0.88 -11.67
N LEU A 260 14.46 -1.26 -12.22
CA LEU A 260 15.48 -0.34 -12.70
C LEU A 260 15.48 -0.31 -14.23
N PRO A 261 15.20 0.84 -14.87
CA PRO A 261 15.36 0.99 -16.32
C PRO A 261 16.80 0.71 -16.77
N VAL A 262 16.98 0.24 -17.98
CA VAL A 262 18.33 0.13 -18.61
C VAL A 262 18.84 1.52 -18.99
N ASP A 263 17.95 2.37 -19.49
CA ASP A 263 18.24 3.77 -19.78
C ASP A 263 18.12 4.61 -18.51
N ARG A 264 19.13 5.41 -18.19
CA ARG A 264 19.13 6.31 -17.03
C ARG A 264 18.00 7.33 -17.01
N ALA A 265 17.52 7.75 -18.17
CA ALA A 265 16.36 8.64 -18.32
C ALA A 265 15.03 7.87 -18.50
N GLY A 266 15.05 6.54 -18.43
CA GLY A 266 13.95 5.68 -18.85
C GLY A 266 12.80 5.51 -17.86
N VAL A 267 12.87 6.04 -16.64
CA VAL A 267 11.88 5.75 -15.57
C VAL A 267 10.45 6.14 -15.96
N GLU A 268 10.24 7.28 -16.61
CA GLU A 268 8.91 7.71 -17.06
C GLU A 268 8.34 6.77 -18.14
N SER A 269 9.17 6.39 -19.12
CA SER A 269 8.77 5.43 -20.16
C SER A 269 8.43 4.05 -19.58
N VAL A 270 9.17 3.61 -18.55
CA VAL A 270 8.85 2.37 -17.84
C VAL A 270 7.53 2.51 -17.09
N LYS A 271 7.31 3.63 -16.36
CA LYS A 271 6.09 3.90 -15.60
C LYS A 271 4.85 3.92 -16.51
N GLU A 272 4.93 4.53 -17.69
CA GLU A 272 3.82 4.58 -18.66
C GLU A 272 3.43 3.21 -19.21
N LYS A 273 4.40 2.32 -19.39
CA LYS A 273 4.17 0.95 -19.92
C LYS A 273 3.84 -0.07 -18.83
N LEU A 274 4.09 0.29 -17.58
CA LEU A 274 3.97 -0.65 -16.48
C LEU A 274 2.51 -0.85 -16.06
N THR A 275 2.01 -2.04 -16.29
CA THR A 275 0.70 -2.52 -15.84
C THR A 275 0.87 -3.59 -14.77
N LEU A 276 -0.21 -3.92 -14.05
CA LEU A 276 -0.21 -5.06 -13.13
C LEU A 276 0.17 -6.37 -13.85
N GLU A 277 -0.27 -6.55 -15.09
CA GLU A 277 0.06 -7.72 -15.89
C GLU A 277 1.57 -7.82 -16.18
N GLU A 278 2.20 -6.72 -16.64
CA GLU A 278 3.65 -6.68 -16.88
C GLU A 278 4.45 -6.91 -15.58
N PHE A 279 3.98 -6.35 -14.48
CA PHE A 279 4.59 -6.60 -13.16
C PHE A 279 4.47 -8.07 -12.73
N ARG A 280 3.30 -8.68 -12.91
CA ARG A 280 3.09 -10.12 -12.65
C ARG A 280 3.97 -11.00 -13.54
N LYS A 281 4.14 -10.66 -14.81
CA LYS A 281 5.07 -11.36 -15.72
C LYS A 281 6.51 -11.30 -15.21
N LEU A 282 6.95 -10.14 -14.73
CA LEU A 282 8.27 -10.00 -14.12
C LEU A 282 8.41 -10.88 -12.88
N LEU A 283 7.44 -10.86 -11.96
CA LEU A 283 7.46 -11.70 -10.75
C LEU A 283 7.48 -13.20 -11.08
N TYR A 284 6.70 -13.63 -12.08
CA TYR A 284 6.68 -15.03 -12.53
C TYR A 284 8.03 -15.48 -13.13
N ASN A 285 8.74 -14.57 -13.78
CA ASN A 285 10.04 -14.84 -14.41
C ASN A 285 11.23 -14.65 -13.48
N LEU A 286 11.01 -14.32 -12.20
CA LEU A 286 12.12 -14.23 -11.23
C LEU A 286 12.90 -15.53 -11.15
N ARG A 287 14.24 -15.42 -11.16
CA ARG A 287 15.16 -16.53 -10.91
C ARG A 287 16.11 -16.12 -9.80
N GLU A 288 16.36 -17.03 -8.88
CA GLU A 288 17.35 -16.78 -7.83
C GLU A 288 18.74 -16.57 -8.48
N ALA A 289 19.40 -15.50 -8.09
CA ALA A 289 20.71 -15.13 -8.57
C ALA A 289 21.57 -14.57 -7.43
N THR A 290 22.89 -14.69 -7.59
CA THR A 290 23.85 -13.95 -6.79
C THR A 290 24.12 -12.61 -7.48
N VAL A 291 23.78 -11.52 -6.81
CA VAL A 291 23.78 -10.16 -7.37
C VAL A 291 24.68 -9.25 -6.55
N GLN A 292 25.61 -8.56 -7.21
CA GLN A 292 26.34 -7.42 -6.64
C GLN A 292 25.43 -6.21 -6.75
N VAL A 293 24.87 -5.80 -5.62
CA VAL A 293 23.90 -4.69 -5.52
C VAL A 293 24.61 -3.42 -5.09
N HIS A 294 24.29 -2.32 -5.78
CA HIS A 294 24.58 -0.95 -5.40
C HIS A 294 23.25 -0.22 -5.28
N LEU A 295 22.82 0.08 -4.06
CA LEU A 295 21.52 0.70 -3.77
C LEU A 295 21.73 1.92 -2.87
N PRO A 296 21.27 3.12 -3.26
CA PRO A 296 21.38 4.28 -2.41
C PRO A 296 20.57 4.09 -1.13
N ARG A 297 21.04 4.66 -0.02
CA ARG A 297 20.19 4.93 1.14
C ARG A 297 19.17 6.00 0.75
N PHE A 298 17.93 5.83 1.14
CA PHE A 298 16.93 6.86 0.95
C PHE A 298 15.86 6.83 2.04
N LYS A 299 15.28 8.00 2.27
CA LYS A 299 14.10 8.17 3.12
C LYS A 299 13.07 8.96 2.35
N LEU A 300 11.87 8.42 2.23
CA LEU A 300 10.73 9.08 1.62
C LEU A 300 9.65 9.31 2.66
N GLU A 301 9.12 10.51 2.67
CA GLU A 301 7.96 10.91 3.47
C GLU A 301 7.05 11.74 2.57
N GLU A 302 5.98 11.14 2.10
CA GLU A 302 5.06 11.77 1.15
C GLU A 302 3.65 11.85 1.75
N GLU A 303 3.00 12.98 1.49
CA GLU A 303 1.64 13.29 1.89
C GLU A 303 0.81 13.65 0.67
N TYR A 304 -0.37 13.03 0.55
CA TYR A 304 -1.30 13.27 -0.55
C TYR A 304 -2.66 13.69 -0.01
N LYS A 305 -3.19 14.80 -0.55
CA LYS A 305 -4.59 15.16 -0.50
C LYS A 305 -5.26 14.64 -1.77
N LEU A 306 -5.98 13.53 -1.64
CA LEU A 306 -6.38 12.72 -2.79
C LEU A 306 -7.66 13.19 -3.47
N LYS A 307 -8.41 14.13 -2.88
CA LYS A 307 -9.63 14.71 -3.47
C LYS A 307 -9.45 15.17 -4.93
N LYS A 308 -8.25 15.69 -5.27
CA LYS A 308 -7.94 16.15 -6.64
C LYS A 308 -7.42 15.03 -7.56
N VAL A 309 -7.00 13.91 -7.00
CA VAL A 309 -6.40 12.80 -7.72
C VAL A 309 -7.44 11.72 -8.04
N LEU A 310 -8.28 11.38 -7.06
CA LEU A 310 -9.24 10.28 -7.16
C LEU A 310 -10.27 10.43 -8.30
N PRO A 311 -10.71 11.65 -8.69
CA PRO A 311 -11.54 11.84 -9.88
C PRO A 311 -10.90 11.32 -11.17
N LYS A 312 -9.56 11.33 -11.29
CA LYS A 312 -8.85 10.83 -12.47
C LYS A 312 -8.88 9.30 -12.58
N VAL A 313 -9.21 8.62 -11.49
CA VAL A 313 -9.38 7.15 -11.46
C VAL A 313 -10.85 6.74 -11.28
N GLY A 314 -11.80 7.68 -11.46
CA GLY A 314 -13.23 7.41 -11.53
C GLY A 314 -13.99 7.59 -10.22
N ILE A 315 -13.43 8.26 -9.19
CA ILE A 315 -14.11 8.52 -7.91
C ILE A 315 -14.37 10.01 -7.78
N GLN A 316 -15.62 10.45 -8.00
CA GLN A 316 -16.00 11.86 -8.04
C GLN A 316 -17.18 12.18 -7.12
N LYS A 317 -18.25 11.37 -7.18
CA LYS A 317 -19.53 11.68 -6.56
C LYS A 317 -19.45 11.84 -5.05
N VAL A 318 -18.64 11.03 -4.40
CA VAL A 318 -18.47 11.07 -2.93
C VAL A 318 -17.91 12.41 -2.45
N PHE A 319 -17.27 13.20 -3.31
CA PHE A 319 -16.71 14.53 -3.03
C PHE A 319 -17.67 15.67 -3.40
N ASP A 320 -18.76 15.38 -4.12
CA ASP A 320 -19.73 16.37 -4.59
C ASP A 320 -20.92 16.43 -3.64
N LYS A 321 -21.11 17.58 -3.00
CA LYS A 321 -22.18 17.81 -2.02
C LYS A 321 -23.59 17.52 -2.56
N SER A 322 -23.79 17.67 -3.88
CA SER A 322 -25.09 17.48 -4.54
C SER A 322 -25.33 16.06 -5.02
N GLN A 323 -24.28 15.25 -5.19
CA GLN A 323 -24.34 13.91 -5.78
C GLN A 323 -24.01 12.80 -4.79
N ALA A 324 -23.29 13.12 -3.71
CA ALA A 324 -22.88 12.14 -2.72
C ALA A 324 -24.09 11.50 -2.04
N ASP A 325 -24.12 10.18 -2.03
CA ASP A 325 -25.01 9.40 -1.19
C ASP A 325 -24.18 8.57 -0.21
N LEU A 326 -24.03 9.09 1.00
CA LEU A 326 -23.37 8.45 2.13
C LEU A 326 -24.37 8.16 3.25
N SER A 327 -25.63 7.90 2.88
CA SER A 327 -26.73 7.67 3.80
C SER A 327 -26.54 6.47 4.73
N GLY A 328 -25.69 5.52 4.36
CA GLY A 328 -25.29 4.42 5.24
C GLY A 328 -24.42 4.85 6.43
N ILE A 329 -23.90 6.09 6.43
CA ILE A 329 -23.10 6.62 7.55
C ILE A 329 -23.96 7.22 8.64
N ASN A 330 -24.89 8.13 8.27
CA ASN A 330 -25.70 8.92 9.23
C ASN A 330 -27.22 8.86 9.02
N GLY A 331 -27.69 8.16 7.99
CA GLY A 331 -29.09 8.06 7.61
C GLY A 331 -29.57 9.20 6.71
N GLY A 332 -28.78 10.27 6.54
CA GLY A 332 -29.09 11.43 5.70
C GLY A 332 -28.32 11.41 4.37
N ARG A 333 -28.65 12.35 3.46
CA ARG A 333 -27.95 12.57 2.19
C ARG A 333 -27.20 13.91 2.14
N ASP A 334 -26.91 14.46 3.29
CA ASP A 334 -26.22 15.73 3.49
C ASP A 334 -24.71 15.58 3.68
N LEU A 335 -24.25 14.33 3.78
CA LEU A 335 -22.84 14.00 4.03
C LEU A 335 -22.09 13.76 2.72
N PHE A 336 -20.89 14.28 2.62
CA PHE A 336 -19.93 14.03 1.55
C PHE A 336 -18.51 13.95 2.13
N VAL A 337 -17.54 13.41 1.38
CA VAL A 337 -16.16 13.34 1.79
C VAL A 337 -15.47 14.68 1.50
N ASP A 338 -14.98 15.35 2.53
CA ASP A 338 -14.27 16.62 2.37
C ASP A 338 -12.85 16.40 1.85
N GLU A 339 -12.14 15.41 2.38
CA GLU A 339 -10.80 15.05 1.96
C GLU A 339 -10.48 13.59 2.28
N VAL A 340 -9.60 13.01 1.50
CA VAL A 340 -8.91 11.75 1.78
C VAL A 340 -7.43 12.08 1.91
N VAL A 341 -6.87 11.89 3.11
CA VAL A 341 -5.47 12.19 3.39
C VAL A 341 -4.72 10.89 3.57
N HIS A 342 -3.70 10.72 2.75
CA HIS A 342 -2.78 9.59 2.83
C HIS A 342 -1.38 10.09 3.15
N LYS A 343 -0.73 9.45 4.12
CA LYS A 343 0.67 9.70 4.44
C LYS A 343 1.43 8.40 4.63
N ALA A 344 2.58 8.30 3.96
CA ALA A 344 3.44 7.13 4.03
C ALA A 344 4.89 7.54 4.29
N VAL A 345 5.60 6.71 5.06
CA VAL A 345 7.03 6.90 5.38
C VAL A 345 7.75 5.58 5.17
N VAL A 346 8.89 5.65 4.47
CA VAL A 346 9.85 4.55 4.35
C VAL A 346 11.27 5.07 4.49
N GLU A 347 12.10 4.30 5.15
CA GLU A 347 13.54 4.52 5.23
C GLU A 347 14.25 3.24 4.82
N VAL A 348 15.14 3.34 3.84
CA VAL A 348 15.91 2.20 3.30
C VAL A 348 17.38 2.41 3.61
N ASN A 349 17.94 1.48 4.37
CA ASN A 349 19.33 1.48 4.81
C ASN A 349 19.90 0.06 4.85
N GLU A 350 21.09 -0.15 5.38
CA GLU A 350 21.82 -1.43 5.39
C GLU A 350 21.11 -2.54 6.15
N GLU A 351 20.31 -2.19 7.16
CA GLU A 351 19.56 -3.14 7.96
C GLU A 351 18.26 -3.60 7.26
N GLY A 352 17.75 -2.76 6.39
CA GLY A 352 16.44 -2.94 5.74
C GLY A 352 15.64 -1.65 5.72
N SER A 353 14.37 -1.77 6.03
CA SER A 353 13.49 -0.61 6.25
C SER A 353 13.42 -0.34 7.75
N GLU A 354 14.39 0.30 8.30
CA GLU A 354 14.79 0.71 9.66
C GLU A 354 15.81 -0.17 10.42
N ALA A 355 16.69 0.52 11.17
CA ALA A 355 17.91 -0.04 11.72
C ALA A 355 17.79 -0.67 13.13
N ALA A 356 18.47 -1.83 13.29
CA ALA A 356 19.03 -2.32 14.56
C ALA A 356 20.28 -3.17 14.24
N ALA A 357 21.39 -2.87 14.86
CA ALA A 357 22.70 -3.43 14.53
C ALA A 357 22.81 -4.95 14.73
N VAL A 358 23.19 -5.70 13.71
CA VAL A 358 23.73 -7.09 13.78
C VAL A 358 24.65 -7.40 12.60
N THR A 359 25.65 -8.20 12.85
CA THR A 359 26.84 -8.60 12.05
C THR A 359 26.51 -9.22 10.69
N GLY A 360 27.19 -8.76 9.65
CA GLY A 360 27.04 -9.26 8.27
C GLY A 360 27.59 -10.67 8.04
N VAL A 361 26.90 -11.42 7.18
CA VAL A 361 27.34 -12.74 6.68
C VAL A 361 28.08 -12.53 5.37
N VAL A 362 29.34 -12.97 5.30
CA VAL A 362 30.14 -12.96 4.05
C VAL A 362 29.77 -14.20 3.24
N ILE A 363 29.14 -13.99 2.09
CA ILE A 363 28.84 -15.07 1.14
C ILE A 363 30.01 -15.16 0.13
N ASN A 364 30.81 -16.21 0.24
CA ASN A 364 31.84 -16.56 -0.74
C ASN A 364 31.21 -17.52 -1.77
N THR A 365 30.84 -17.01 -2.96
CA THR A 365 30.39 -17.86 -4.07
C THR A 365 31.42 -17.86 -5.21
N ARG A 366 31.85 -19.06 -5.61
CA ARG A 366 32.61 -19.26 -6.85
C ARG A 366 31.59 -19.49 -7.99
N THR A 367 31.13 -18.42 -8.60
CA THR A 367 30.29 -18.51 -9.83
C THR A 367 31.23 -18.28 -11.03
N ILE A 368 31.17 -19.15 -12.01
CA ILE A 368 31.87 -18.95 -13.30
C ILE A 368 31.19 -17.76 -13.99
N GLY A 369 31.91 -16.63 -14.12
CA GLY A 369 31.41 -15.40 -14.70
C GLY A 369 31.16 -14.24 -13.72
N GLY A 370 31.30 -14.47 -12.39
CA GLY A 370 31.05 -13.45 -11.34
C GLY A 370 29.57 -13.17 -11.06
N PRO A 371 29.24 -12.34 -10.03
CA PRO A 371 27.87 -11.98 -9.70
C PRO A 371 27.28 -11.03 -10.75
N LEU A 372 25.97 -11.12 -10.97
CA LEU A 372 25.23 -10.13 -11.75
C LEU A 372 25.38 -8.74 -11.13
N GLN A 373 25.47 -7.70 -11.96
CA GLN A 373 25.58 -6.33 -11.49
C GLN A 373 24.19 -5.66 -11.48
N PHE A 374 23.80 -5.07 -10.35
CA PHE A 374 22.59 -4.26 -10.24
C PHE A 374 22.97 -2.95 -9.56
N ARG A 375 22.98 -1.86 -10.34
CA ARG A 375 23.37 -0.53 -9.89
C ARG A 375 22.20 0.44 -10.01
N ALA A 376 21.51 0.69 -8.89
CA ALA A 376 20.46 1.69 -8.80
C ALA A 376 21.06 3.10 -8.68
N ASP A 377 21.77 3.55 -9.72
CA ASP A 377 22.47 4.83 -9.78
C ASP A 377 21.68 5.92 -10.54
N HIS A 378 20.42 5.68 -10.85
CA HIS A 378 19.51 6.58 -11.55
C HIS A 378 18.05 6.28 -11.16
N PRO A 379 17.05 7.08 -11.58
CA PRO A 379 15.66 6.91 -11.16
C PRO A 379 15.12 5.51 -11.40
N PHE A 380 14.45 4.98 -10.38
CA PHE A 380 13.88 3.64 -10.38
C PHE A 380 12.52 3.60 -9.69
N LEU A 381 11.73 2.59 -10.01
CA LEU A 381 10.50 2.25 -9.29
C LEU A 381 10.80 1.17 -8.24
N PHE A 382 10.05 1.19 -7.14
CA PHE A 382 10.14 0.11 -6.15
C PHE A 382 8.75 -0.22 -5.57
N PHE A 383 8.65 -1.45 -5.09
CA PHE A 383 7.42 -2.02 -4.54
C PHE A 383 7.76 -2.78 -3.26
N ILE A 384 7.03 -2.54 -2.18
CA ILE A 384 7.07 -3.42 -1.01
C ILE A 384 5.80 -4.25 -1.04
N ARG A 385 5.95 -5.56 -1.08
CA ARG A 385 4.83 -6.49 -1.22
C ARG A 385 4.83 -7.56 -0.15
N ASN A 386 3.64 -8.00 0.23
CA ASN A 386 3.46 -9.21 1.01
C ASN A 386 3.56 -10.42 0.06
N THR A 387 4.49 -11.32 0.31
CA THR A 387 4.76 -12.46 -0.58
C THR A 387 3.73 -13.59 -0.41
N ARG A 388 3.04 -13.64 0.75
CA ARG A 388 2.02 -14.65 1.05
C ARG A 388 0.68 -14.31 0.40
N THR A 389 0.28 -13.03 0.45
CA THR A 389 -1.03 -12.58 -0.05
C THR A 389 -0.94 -11.97 -1.44
N GLY A 390 0.25 -11.53 -1.85
CA GLY A 390 0.48 -10.86 -3.12
C GLY A 390 0.14 -9.35 -3.10
N ASP A 391 -0.17 -8.79 -1.94
CA ASP A 391 -0.52 -7.38 -1.81
C ASP A 391 0.67 -6.46 -2.08
N LEU A 392 0.43 -5.42 -2.86
CA LEU A 392 1.30 -4.26 -2.97
C LEU A 392 1.00 -3.30 -1.82
N LEU A 393 1.85 -3.35 -0.78
CA LEU A 393 1.70 -2.48 0.38
C LEU A 393 2.17 -1.07 0.11
N PHE A 394 3.27 -0.95 -0.63
CA PHE A 394 3.82 0.34 -1.02
C PHE A 394 4.33 0.31 -2.45
N MET A 395 4.19 1.44 -3.11
CA MET A 395 4.78 1.73 -4.40
C MET A 395 5.49 3.08 -4.34
N GLY A 396 6.63 3.17 -5.01
CA GLY A 396 7.37 4.40 -5.08
C GLY A 396 8.21 4.55 -6.33
N GLN A 397 8.59 5.80 -6.60
CA GLN A 397 9.57 6.20 -7.61
C GLN A 397 10.60 7.09 -6.92
N VAL A 398 11.86 6.68 -6.98
CA VAL A 398 12.99 7.47 -6.49
C VAL A 398 13.58 8.21 -7.67
N ASN A 399 13.39 9.53 -7.73
CA ASN A 399 13.96 10.42 -8.75
C ASN A 399 15.21 11.11 -8.22
N ARG A 400 15.25 11.33 -6.90
CA ARG A 400 16.41 11.90 -6.19
C ARG A 400 16.54 11.27 -4.80
N VAL A 401 17.75 11.26 -4.30
CA VAL A 401 18.14 10.72 -3.00
C VAL A 401 18.59 11.84 -2.06
#